data_39374ff27e3023c2fd95db0163edf325
#
_entry.id   39374ff27e3023c2fd95db0163edf325
#
_cell.length_a   1.000
_cell.length_b   1.000
_cell.length_c   1.000
_cell.angle_alpha   90.00
_cell.angle_beta   90.00
_cell.angle_gamma   90.00
#
_symmetry.space_group_name_H-M   'P 1'
#
loop_
_entity.id
_entity.type
_entity.pdbx_description
1 polymer ?
#
loop_
_entity_poly.entity_id
_entity_poly.type
_entity_poly.pdbx_seq_one_letter_code
_entity_poly.pdbx_strand_id
1 'polypeptide(L)'
;MHATLESPSRAPFQRGEQLAVLGNGKAHGACSLLHAAGIGYGASVALDLPIAVRLLDTPSKRDLDDPDGLLDQVLLAWKNAGYAFPDDRTADELHWAVASKIPARQGLKSSAATAVAAIRALADATSTDLENADIVALAAQAQIDAGVSLTGSIDDAWACATPGWKLVDPQAENIRAGVLLESPGPSSEDWYVLLVCRGDREHRPTLEDFVDHRGAFEQALSALQEGRELVALTWNGRAMLSVLGDGLGRKLTNDALINGARAAGVSGSGTALVVVAPKVSKPTCDRLKQYFENQEDGITVIETSFLNQITEE
;
A
#
# COMPACT_ATOMS: atom_id res chain seq x y z
N MET A 1 -9.13 -71.30 27.92
CA MET A 1 -8.57 -70.05 28.41
C MET A 1 -8.43 -69.10 27.21
N HIS A 2 -9.44 -68.23 27.04
CA HIS A 2 -9.41 -67.16 26.01
C HIS A 2 -8.95 -65.88 26.68
N ALA A 3 -7.83 -65.37 26.27
CA ALA A 3 -7.31 -64.06 26.71
C ALA A 3 -7.93 -62.98 25.77
N THR A 4 -8.75 -62.13 26.34
CA THR A 4 -9.30 -60.91 25.70
C THR A 4 -8.24 -59.82 25.70
N LEU A 5 -7.79 -59.43 24.51
CA LEU A 5 -6.92 -58.28 24.33
C LEU A 5 -7.78 -56.99 24.39
N GLU A 6 -7.58 -56.21 25.48
CA GLU A 6 -8.14 -54.86 25.58
C GLU A 6 -7.39 -53.91 24.64
N SER A 7 -8.14 -53.21 23.78
CA SER A 7 -7.63 -52.13 22.92
C SER A 7 -7.29 -50.91 23.74
N PRO A 8 -6.16 -50.20 23.49
CA PRO A 8 -5.82 -49.00 24.23
C PRO A 8 -6.79 -47.89 23.86
N SER A 9 -7.41 -47.28 24.89
CA SER A 9 -8.24 -46.09 24.83
C SER A 9 -7.45 -44.94 24.16
N ARG A 10 -7.92 -44.45 23.00
CA ARG A 10 -7.42 -43.23 22.41
C ARG A 10 -7.82 -42.07 23.29
N ALA A 11 -6.81 -41.38 23.87
CA ALA A 11 -7.00 -40.09 24.51
C ALA A 11 -7.73 -39.13 23.57
N PRO A 12 -8.66 -38.29 24.05
CA PRO A 12 -9.34 -37.31 23.22
C PRO A 12 -8.31 -36.33 22.65
N PHE A 13 -8.36 -36.10 21.33
CA PHE A 13 -7.65 -35.02 20.68
C PHE A 13 -8.00 -33.73 21.42
N GLN A 14 -7.02 -33.10 22.07
CA GLN A 14 -7.15 -31.72 22.53
C GLN A 14 -7.40 -30.88 21.28
N ARG A 15 -8.60 -30.29 21.20
CA ARG A 15 -8.88 -29.21 20.24
C ARG A 15 -7.84 -28.14 20.52
N GLY A 16 -6.94 -27.89 19.57
CA GLY A 16 -6.02 -26.76 19.65
C GLY A 16 -6.83 -25.49 19.95
N GLU A 17 -6.31 -24.66 20.82
CA GLU A 17 -6.86 -23.36 21.15
C GLU A 17 -7.24 -22.66 19.86
N GLN A 18 -8.51 -22.33 19.72
CA GLN A 18 -9.07 -21.71 18.54
C GLN A 18 -8.72 -20.22 18.68
N LEU A 19 -7.78 -19.72 17.83
CA LEU A 19 -7.44 -18.31 17.75
C LEU A 19 -8.72 -17.47 17.72
N ALA A 20 -8.95 -16.65 18.75
CA ALA A 20 -10.05 -15.72 18.73
C ALA A 20 -9.63 -14.47 17.95
N VAL A 21 -10.40 -14.15 16.92
CA VAL A 21 -10.24 -12.91 16.16
C VAL A 21 -11.03 -11.84 16.89
N LEU A 22 -10.35 -10.83 17.41
CA LEU A 22 -10.96 -9.70 18.11
C LEU A 22 -11.54 -8.67 17.12
N GLY A 23 -10.86 -8.45 16.00
CA GLY A 23 -11.32 -7.53 14.97
C GLY A 23 -10.64 -7.76 13.62
N ASN A 24 -11.27 -7.23 12.57
CA ASN A 24 -10.83 -7.36 11.19
C ASN A 24 -10.74 -5.99 10.53
N GLY A 25 -9.71 -5.77 9.73
CA GLY A 25 -9.58 -4.57 8.93
C GLY A 25 -9.09 -4.89 7.54
N LYS A 26 -9.55 -4.12 6.56
CA LYS A 26 -9.16 -4.25 5.15
C LYS A 26 -8.67 -2.91 4.63
N ALA A 27 -7.72 -2.94 3.70
CA ALA A 27 -7.22 -1.79 2.95
C ALA A 27 -6.73 -2.24 1.58
N HIS A 28 -6.21 -1.32 0.79
CA HIS A 28 -5.70 -1.57 -0.55
C HIS A 28 -4.32 -0.94 -0.72
N GLY A 29 -3.51 -1.49 -1.62
CA GLY A 29 -2.30 -0.85 -2.09
C GLY A 29 -2.60 0.33 -3.01
N ALA A 30 -1.56 1.09 -3.32
CA ALA A 30 -1.68 2.26 -4.18
C ALA A 30 -0.38 2.51 -4.95
N CYS A 31 -0.42 3.39 -5.95
CA CYS A 31 0.77 3.90 -6.61
C CYS A 31 0.79 5.43 -6.63
N SER A 32 2.01 6.00 -6.66
CA SER A 32 2.19 7.46 -6.62
C SER A 32 1.87 8.12 -7.94
N LEU A 33 1.09 9.19 -7.89
CA LEU A 33 0.91 10.17 -8.95
C LEU A 33 1.83 11.39 -8.75
N LEU A 34 2.15 11.71 -7.48
CA LEU A 34 3.06 12.77 -7.07
C LEU A 34 3.68 12.42 -5.71
N HIS A 35 5.01 12.40 -5.62
CA HIS A 35 5.71 12.11 -4.38
C HIS A 35 5.86 13.39 -3.53
N ALA A 36 5.37 13.37 -2.29
CA ALA A 36 5.32 14.57 -1.43
C ALA A 36 6.69 15.19 -1.15
N ALA A 37 7.78 14.41 -1.08
CA ALA A 37 9.14 14.92 -0.89
C ALA A 37 9.63 15.80 -2.04
N GLY A 38 9.02 15.73 -3.24
CA GLY A 38 9.44 16.51 -4.40
C GLY A 38 9.15 18.00 -4.29
N ILE A 39 7.94 18.34 -3.88
CA ILE A 39 7.46 19.75 -3.84
C ILE A 39 6.55 20.05 -2.65
N GLY A 40 6.42 19.16 -1.68
CA GLY A 40 5.60 19.36 -0.49
C GLY A 40 4.14 18.93 -0.65
N TYR A 41 3.69 18.51 -1.83
CA TYR A 41 2.36 17.98 -2.09
C TYR A 41 2.45 16.52 -2.52
N GLY A 42 1.54 15.69 -2.02
CA GLY A 42 1.49 14.26 -2.34
C GLY A 42 0.17 13.85 -3.00
N ALA A 43 0.25 12.86 -3.89
CA ALA A 43 -0.93 12.20 -4.44
C ALA A 43 -0.61 10.74 -4.79
N SER A 44 -1.45 9.84 -4.31
CA SER A 44 -1.39 8.41 -4.63
C SER A 44 -2.76 7.92 -5.07
N VAL A 45 -2.83 7.03 -6.06
CA VAL A 45 -4.07 6.44 -6.56
C VAL A 45 -4.21 5.00 -6.11
N ALA A 46 -5.40 4.65 -5.64
CA ALA A 46 -5.75 3.33 -5.14
C ALA A 46 -5.67 2.26 -6.24
N LEU A 47 -5.14 1.10 -5.90
CA LEU A 47 -5.04 -0.09 -6.75
C LEU A 47 -5.82 -1.25 -6.12
N ASP A 48 -6.35 -2.15 -6.95
CA ASP A 48 -6.96 -3.41 -6.51
C ASP A 48 -5.88 -4.41 -6.06
N LEU A 49 -5.26 -4.09 -4.94
CA LEU A 49 -4.24 -4.89 -4.25
C LEU A 49 -4.67 -5.05 -2.79
N PRO A 50 -5.57 -5.97 -2.47
CA PRO A 50 -6.15 -6.06 -1.15
C PRO A 50 -5.15 -6.53 -0.09
N ILE A 51 -5.31 -5.98 1.12
CA ILE A 51 -4.71 -6.44 2.36
C ILE A 51 -5.79 -6.61 3.42
N ALA A 52 -5.68 -7.65 4.21
CA ALA A 52 -6.50 -7.88 5.38
C ALA A 52 -5.61 -8.06 6.62
N VAL A 53 -5.96 -7.38 7.69
CA VAL A 53 -5.31 -7.47 9.00
C VAL A 53 -6.33 -7.95 10.02
N ARG A 54 -5.93 -8.87 10.88
CA ARG A 54 -6.73 -9.36 12.00
C ARG A 54 -6.03 -9.03 13.30
N LEU A 55 -6.78 -8.51 14.24
CA LEU A 55 -6.38 -8.40 15.63
C LEU A 55 -6.75 -9.70 16.34
N LEU A 56 -5.81 -10.28 17.08
CA LEU A 56 -5.95 -11.60 17.72
C LEU A 56 -5.69 -11.49 19.22
N ASP A 57 -6.28 -12.40 19.99
CA ASP A 57 -6.06 -12.56 21.43
C ASP A 57 -4.84 -13.42 21.78
N THR A 58 -4.31 -14.15 20.81
CA THR A 58 -3.16 -15.05 20.96
C THR A 58 -2.24 -14.97 19.73
N PRO A 59 -0.94 -15.27 19.89
CA PRO A 59 0.01 -15.17 18.78
C PRO A 59 -0.39 -16.02 17.57
N SER A 60 -0.27 -15.45 16.37
CA SER A 60 -0.42 -16.17 15.11
C SER A 60 0.65 -17.26 14.98
N LYS A 61 0.27 -18.40 14.36
CA LYS A 61 1.23 -19.46 13.99
C LYS A 61 2.12 -19.09 12.81
N ARG A 62 1.77 -18.02 12.08
CA ARG A 62 2.55 -17.51 10.95
C ARG A 62 3.42 -16.37 11.43
N ASP A 63 4.67 -16.37 11.00
CA ASP A 63 5.57 -15.25 11.26
C ASP A 63 5.00 -13.97 10.66
N LEU A 64 5.12 -12.89 11.42
CA LEU A 64 4.71 -11.56 11.01
C LEU A 64 5.93 -10.86 10.38
N ASP A 65 5.81 -10.42 9.12
CA ASP A 65 6.85 -9.60 8.47
C ASP A 65 6.61 -8.12 8.81
N ASP A 66 7.08 -7.70 9.96
CA ASP A 66 7.03 -6.29 10.44
C ASP A 66 8.39 -5.88 11.06
N PRO A 67 9.46 -5.82 10.23
CA PRO A 67 10.82 -5.55 10.72
C PRO A 67 11.00 -4.13 11.27
N ASP A 68 10.13 -3.19 10.89
CA ASP A 68 10.17 -1.79 11.32
C ASP A 68 9.28 -1.54 12.56
N GLY A 69 8.55 -2.56 13.07
CA GLY A 69 7.66 -2.45 14.23
C GLY A 69 6.45 -1.53 13.99
N LEU A 70 5.98 -1.44 12.75
CA LEU A 70 4.87 -0.55 12.38
C LEU A 70 3.59 -0.87 13.15
N LEU A 71 3.29 -2.15 13.38
CA LEU A 71 2.07 -2.55 14.07
C LEU A 71 2.11 -2.20 15.57
N ASP A 72 3.29 -2.18 16.19
CA ASP A 72 3.44 -1.66 17.55
C ASP A 72 3.21 -0.15 17.60
N GLN A 73 3.67 0.60 16.58
CA GLN A 73 3.39 2.03 16.47
C GLN A 73 1.90 2.31 16.19
N VAL A 74 1.19 1.44 15.51
CA VAL A 74 -0.27 1.53 15.37
C VAL A 74 -0.97 1.42 16.73
N LEU A 75 -0.58 0.46 17.58
CA LEU A 75 -1.12 0.35 18.95
C LEU A 75 -0.82 1.59 19.78
N LEU A 76 0.38 2.13 19.66
CA LEU A 76 0.78 3.35 20.36
C LEU A 76 -0.01 4.57 19.87
N ALA A 77 -0.15 4.77 18.57
CA ALA A 77 -0.95 5.86 17.98
C ALA A 77 -2.42 5.78 18.42
N TRP A 78 -3.01 4.58 18.42
CA TRP A 78 -4.37 4.33 18.91
C TRP A 78 -4.54 4.76 20.38
N LYS A 79 -3.63 4.31 21.26
CA LYS A 79 -3.63 4.64 22.67
C LYS A 79 -3.44 6.14 22.91
N ASN A 80 -2.50 6.76 22.20
CA ASN A 80 -2.19 8.20 22.34
C ASN A 80 -3.36 9.09 21.89
N ALA A 81 -4.18 8.62 20.96
CA ALA A 81 -5.41 9.27 20.55
C ALA A 81 -6.56 9.11 21.59
N GLY A 82 -6.33 8.38 22.67
CA GLY A 82 -7.29 8.21 23.78
C GLY A 82 -8.28 7.07 23.60
N TYR A 83 -8.08 6.21 22.60
CA TYR A 83 -8.94 5.04 22.40
C TYR A 83 -8.54 3.89 23.30
N ALA A 84 -9.53 3.17 23.84
CA ALA A 84 -9.33 1.96 24.62
C ALA A 84 -8.99 0.76 23.71
N PHE A 85 -8.31 -0.23 24.27
CA PHE A 85 -8.15 -1.52 23.62
C PHE A 85 -9.36 -2.44 23.93
N PRO A 86 -9.63 -3.48 23.11
CA PRO A 86 -10.75 -4.38 23.33
C PRO A 86 -10.59 -5.12 24.66
N ASP A 87 -11.72 -5.31 25.37
CA ASP A 87 -11.82 -6.07 26.63
C ASP A 87 -10.85 -5.60 27.74
N ASP A 88 -10.54 -4.29 27.80
CA ASP A 88 -9.58 -3.70 28.74
C ASP A 88 -8.18 -4.32 28.70
N ARG A 89 -7.78 -4.93 27.58
CA ARG A 89 -6.47 -5.52 27.35
C ARG A 89 -5.38 -4.48 27.32
N THR A 90 -4.14 -4.95 27.48
CA THR A 90 -2.93 -4.15 27.26
C THR A 90 -2.37 -4.43 25.86
N ALA A 91 -1.48 -3.57 25.35
CA ALA A 91 -0.91 -3.71 24.01
C ALA A 91 -0.14 -5.02 23.80
N ASP A 92 0.53 -5.51 24.84
CA ASP A 92 1.31 -6.76 24.84
C ASP A 92 0.45 -8.04 24.82
N GLU A 93 -0.86 -7.92 25.07
CA GLU A 93 -1.83 -9.02 24.95
C GLU A 93 -2.51 -9.05 23.57
N LEU A 94 -2.14 -8.13 22.68
CA LEU A 94 -2.71 -8.01 21.34
C LEU A 94 -1.72 -8.51 20.28
N HIS A 95 -2.20 -9.33 19.37
CA HIS A 95 -1.38 -9.93 18.32
C HIS A 95 -1.99 -9.69 16.94
N TRP A 96 -1.18 -9.85 15.91
CA TRP A 96 -1.58 -9.54 14.56
C TRP A 96 -1.46 -10.74 13.63
N ALA A 97 -2.34 -10.80 12.64
CA ALA A 97 -2.16 -11.62 11.46
C ALA A 97 -2.44 -10.76 10.21
N VAL A 98 -1.49 -10.78 9.28
CA VAL A 98 -1.55 -9.99 8.04
C VAL A 98 -1.61 -10.93 6.85
N ALA A 99 -2.55 -10.67 5.93
CA ALA A 99 -2.65 -11.32 4.62
C ALA A 99 -2.67 -10.24 3.54
N SER A 100 -1.59 -10.12 2.78
CA SER A 100 -1.39 -9.04 1.80
C SER A 100 -1.12 -9.60 0.41
N LYS A 101 -1.71 -8.97 -0.61
CA LYS A 101 -1.31 -9.12 -2.02
C LYS A 101 -0.38 -8.00 -2.49
N ILE A 102 -0.05 -7.04 -1.61
CA ILE A 102 0.80 -5.91 -1.95
C ILE A 102 2.26 -6.34 -1.80
N PRO A 103 3.09 -6.27 -2.87
CA PRO A 103 4.52 -6.49 -2.77
C PRO A 103 5.17 -5.54 -1.76
N ALA A 104 5.81 -6.11 -0.73
CA ALA A 104 6.43 -5.33 0.33
C ALA A 104 7.65 -4.55 -0.19
N ARG A 105 7.91 -3.37 0.39
CA ARG A 105 9.11 -2.54 0.16
C ARG A 105 9.36 -2.09 -1.28
N GLN A 106 8.39 -2.25 -2.19
CA GLN A 106 8.54 -1.90 -3.60
C GLN A 106 7.82 -0.60 -4.02
N GLY A 107 7.38 0.22 -3.07
CA GLY A 107 6.74 1.52 -3.34
C GLY A 107 5.23 1.44 -3.62
N LEU A 108 4.60 0.27 -3.43
CA LEU A 108 3.17 0.04 -3.63
C LEU A 108 2.34 0.28 -2.36
N LYS A 109 2.87 1.07 -1.43
CA LYS A 109 2.22 1.57 -0.21
C LYS A 109 1.86 0.48 0.81
N SER A 110 2.64 -0.61 0.87
CA SER A 110 2.37 -1.70 1.81
C SER A 110 2.32 -1.25 3.27
N SER A 111 3.22 -0.37 3.72
CA SER A 111 3.20 0.15 5.10
C SER A 111 1.95 0.97 5.40
N ALA A 112 1.54 1.88 4.50
CA ALA A 112 0.32 2.67 4.66
C ALA A 112 -0.93 1.78 4.69
N ALA A 113 -1.00 0.80 3.79
CA ALA A 113 -2.11 -0.15 3.73
C ALA A 113 -2.18 -1.03 4.99
N THR A 114 -1.03 -1.48 5.51
CA THR A 114 -0.95 -2.24 6.77
C THR A 114 -1.45 -1.39 7.94
N ALA A 115 -0.98 -0.15 8.08
CA ALA A 115 -1.42 0.75 9.14
C ALA A 115 -2.93 1.04 9.08
N VAL A 116 -3.45 1.38 7.89
CA VAL A 116 -4.90 1.61 7.68
C VAL A 116 -5.72 0.38 8.05
N ALA A 117 -5.32 -0.81 7.57
CA ALA A 117 -6.05 -2.04 7.87
C ALA A 117 -5.97 -2.41 9.37
N ALA A 118 -4.81 -2.19 10.01
CA ALA A 118 -4.65 -2.45 11.44
C ALA A 118 -5.51 -1.52 12.31
N ILE A 119 -5.58 -0.22 11.97
CA ILE A 119 -6.47 0.74 12.66
C ILE A 119 -7.94 0.33 12.49
N ARG A 120 -8.35 -0.10 11.29
CA ARG A 120 -9.70 -0.62 11.06
C ARG A 120 -9.98 -1.88 11.86
N ALA A 121 -8.99 -2.77 12.04
CA ALA A 121 -9.14 -3.95 12.89
C ALA A 121 -9.30 -3.59 14.38
N LEU A 122 -8.61 -2.55 14.88
CA LEU A 122 -8.82 -2.01 16.22
C LEU A 122 -10.21 -1.39 16.37
N ALA A 123 -10.64 -0.59 15.39
CA ALA A 123 -11.96 0.03 15.38
C ALA A 123 -13.09 -1.03 15.39
N ASP A 124 -12.95 -2.10 14.58
CA ASP A 124 -13.87 -3.24 14.58
C ASP A 124 -13.89 -3.95 15.94
N ALA A 125 -12.73 -4.25 16.51
CA ALA A 125 -12.60 -4.92 17.81
C ALA A 125 -13.21 -4.14 18.97
N THR A 126 -13.20 -2.81 18.90
CA THR A 126 -13.70 -1.92 19.96
C THR A 126 -15.07 -1.32 19.65
N SER A 127 -15.66 -1.64 18.49
CA SER A 127 -16.87 -1.01 17.97
C SER A 127 -16.78 0.52 17.94
N THR A 128 -15.56 1.04 17.65
CA THR A 128 -15.31 2.48 17.54
C THR A 128 -15.61 2.92 16.11
N ASP A 129 -16.52 3.88 15.97
CA ASP A 129 -16.82 4.49 14.67
C ASP A 129 -15.79 5.57 14.36
N LEU A 130 -14.97 5.34 13.32
CA LEU A 130 -13.93 6.26 12.85
C LEU A 130 -14.23 6.70 11.43
N GLU A 131 -14.12 7.99 11.18
CA GLU A 131 -14.11 8.49 9.81
C GLU A 131 -12.75 8.19 9.14
N ASN A 132 -12.75 8.13 7.80
CA ASN A 132 -11.50 7.86 7.05
C ASN A 132 -10.40 8.88 7.36
N ALA A 133 -10.73 10.15 7.68
CA ALA A 133 -9.74 11.14 8.06
C ALA A 133 -9.02 10.79 9.37
N ASP A 134 -9.74 10.24 10.36
CA ASP A 134 -9.16 9.82 11.64
C ASP A 134 -8.27 8.60 11.45
N ILE A 135 -8.71 7.65 10.62
CA ILE A 135 -7.91 6.47 10.23
C ILE A 135 -6.61 6.91 9.55
N VAL A 136 -6.69 7.85 8.61
CA VAL A 136 -5.53 8.39 7.90
C VAL A 136 -4.57 9.12 8.84
N ALA A 137 -5.10 9.91 9.79
CA ALA A 137 -4.27 10.60 10.79
C ALA A 137 -3.47 9.61 11.64
N LEU A 138 -4.13 8.58 12.17
CA LEU A 138 -3.49 7.54 12.98
C LEU A 138 -2.47 6.74 12.16
N ALA A 139 -2.81 6.39 10.91
CA ALA A 139 -1.92 5.65 10.02
C ALA A 139 -0.66 6.45 9.65
N ALA A 140 -0.81 7.75 9.38
CA ALA A 140 0.32 8.64 9.10
C ALA A 140 1.24 8.79 10.32
N GLN A 141 0.67 8.97 11.52
CA GLN A 141 1.44 9.06 12.76
C GLN A 141 2.23 7.77 13.01
N ALA A 142 1.59 6.60 12.91
CA ALA A 142 2.25 5.31 13.08
C ALA A 142 3.41 5.10 12.09
N GLN A 143 3.26 5.54 10.84
CA GLN A 143 4.33 5.45 9.83
C GLN A 143 5.51 6.39 10.13
N ILE A 144 5.27 7.59 10.69
CA ILE A 144 6.30 8.51 11.15
C ILE A 144 7.08 7.86 12.29
N ASP A 145 6.38 7.37 13.30
CA ASP A 145 6.97 6.82 14.52
C ASP A 145 7.74 5.52 14.26
N ALA A 146 7.31 4.73 13.28
CA ALA A 146 8.04 3.56 12.77
C ALA A 146 9.22 3.90 11.85
N GLY A 147 9.41 5.17 11.46
CA GLY A 147 10.49 5.61 10.57
C GLY A 147 10.36 5.08 9.12
N VAL A 148 9.17 4.64 8.72
CA VAL A 148 8.94 4.07 7.36
C VAL A 148 8.51 5.11 6.33
N SER A 149 8.24 6.34 6.75
CA SER A 149 7.83 7.46 5.90
C SER A 149 8.79 8.65 5.98
N LEU A 150 9.06 9.30 4.84
CA LEU A 150 9.83 10.54 4.76
C LEU A 150 8.98 11.79 5.05
N THR A 151 7.68 11.73 4.78
CA THR A 151 6.78 12.90 4.72
C THR A 151 5.49 12.71 5.50
N GLY A 152 5.37 11.64 6.29
CA GLY A 152 4.12 11.23 6.96
C GLY A 152 3.19 10.41 6.06
N SER A 153 3.40 10.38 4.74
CA SER A 153 2.64 9.54 3.77
C SER A 153 1.12 9.68 3.90
N ILE A 154 0.61 10.89 4.15
CA ILE A 154 -0.82 11.17 4.31
C ILE A 154 -1.58 10.82 3.02
N ASP A 155 -1.03 11.17 1.86
CA ASP A 155 -1.58 10.83 0.54
C ASP A 155 -1.61 9.32 0.29
N ASP A 156 -0.59 8.59 0.77
CA ASP A 156 -0.54 7.13 0.70
C ASP A 156 -1.63 6.50 1.57
N ALA A 157 -1.79 6.98 2.79
CA ALA A 157 -2.82 6.49 3.72
C ALA A 157 -4.23 6.78 3.18
N TRP A 158 -4.47 7.95 2.57
CA TRP A 158 -5.74 8.24 1.90
C TRP A 158 -6.03 7.27 0.76
N ALA A 159 -5.06 7.02 -0.13
CA ALA A 159 -5.23 6.09 -1.24
C ALA A 159 -5.42 4.64 -0.78
N CYS A 160 -4.86 4.25 0.38
CA CYS A 160 -5.09 2.93 0.97
C CYS A 160 -6.43 2.83 1.69
N ALA A 161 -6.98 3.95 2.19
CA ALA A 161 -8.22 3.99 2.93
C ALA A 161 -9.46 4.19 2.04
N THR A 162 -9.33 4.91 0.91
CA THR A 162 -10.46 5.26 0.03
C THR A 162 -10.11 5.01 -1.43
N PRO A 163 -11.09 4.71 -2.29
CA PRO A 163 -10.87 4.59 -3.74
C PRO A 163 -10.49 5.94 -4.37
N GLY A 164 -9.99 5.88 -5.60
CA GLY A 164 -9.56 7.06 -6.35
C GLY A 164 -8.23 7.63 -5.85
N TRP A 165 -8.07 8.96 -5.95
CA TRP A 165 -6.89 9.66 -5.46
C TRP A 165 -7.24 11.02 -4.86
N LYS A 166 -6.35 11.51 -4.00
CA LYS A 166 -6.42 12.85 -3.43
C LYS A 166 -5.07 13.54 -3.57
N LEU A 167 -5.09 14.84 -3.91
CA LEU A 167 -3.94 15.73 -3.79
C LEU A 167 -3.94 16.29 -2.38
N VAL A 168 -2.86 16.09 -1.66
CA VAL A 168 -2.76 16.40 -0.23
C VAL A 168 -1.64 17.39 0.03
N ASP A 169 -1.94 18.42 0.84
CA ASP A 169 -0.97 19.25 1.53
C ASP A 169 -0.73 18.67 2.93
N PRO A 170 0.41 18.04 3.20
CA PRO A 170 0.71 17.46 4.51
C PRO A 170 0.99 18.52 5.60
N GLN A 171 1.13 19.79 5.24
CA GLN A 171 1.37 20.90 6.18
C GLN A 171 0.07 21.65 6.56
N ALA A 172 -1.08 21.21 6.04
CA ALA A 172 -2.36 21.81 6.39
C ALA A 172 -2.69 21.64 7.89
N GLU A 173 -3.55 22.50 8.41
CA GLU A 173 -3.95 22.53 9.82
C GLU A 173 -4.49 21.19 10.32
N ASN A 174 -5.17 20.46 9.46
CA ASN A 174 -5.69 19.11 9.76
C ASN A 174 -5.82 18.27 8.47
N ILE A 175 -5.97 16.97 8.65
CA ILE A 175 -6.03 15.97 7.56
C ILE A 175 -7.10 16.27 6.50
N ARG A 176 -8.27 16.78 6.91
CA ARG A 176 -9.37 17.09 5.99
C ARG A 176 -9.10 18.36 5.19
N ALA A 177 -8.60 19.41 5.85
CA ALA A 177 -8.21 20.67 5.21
C ALA A 177 -7.04 20.47 4.24
N GLY A 178 -6.21 19.45 4.46
CA GLY A 178 -5.10 19.08 3.59
C GLY A 178 -5.52 18.48 2.26
N VAL A 179 -6.76 18.03 2.08
CA VAL A 179 -7.25 17.52 0.79
C VAL A 179 -7.60 18.67 -0.14
N LEU A 180 -6.73 18.93 -1.12
CA LEU A 180 -6.87 20.05 -2.07
C LEU A 180 -7.70 19.68 -3.29
N LEU A 181 -7.56 18.46 -3.79
CA LEU A 181 -8.31 17.91 -4.92
C LEU A 181 -8.59 16.43 -4.65
N GLU A 182 -9.68 15.94 -5.20
CA GLU A 182 -9.99 14.51 -5.22
C GLU A 182 -10.66 14.10 -6.55
N SER A 183 -10.45 12.84 -6.95
CA SER A 183 -11.01 12.26 -8.16
C SER A 183 -11.17 10.76 -8.02
N PRO A 184 -12.16 10.14 -8.69
CA PRO A 184 -12.27 8.68 -8.76
C PRO A 184 -11.07 8.02 -9.47
N GLY A 185 -10.21 8.81 -10.12
CA GLY A 185 -9.04 8.33 -10.85
C GLY A 185 -9.36 7.73 -12.22
N PRO A 186 -8.34 7.18 -12.91
CA PRO A 186 -8.54 6.55 -14.20
C PRO A 186 -9.46 5.34 -14.09
N SER A 187 -10.41 5.22 -15.02
CA SER A 187 -11.42 4.15 -15.02
C SER A 187 -10.79 2.75 -15.07
N SER A 188 -11.20 1.86 -14.18
CA SER A 188 -10.78 0.45 -14.19
C SER A 188 -11.33 -0.33 -15.41
N GLU A 189 -12.34 0.18 -16.08
CA GLU A 189 -12.90 -0.42 -17.30
C GLU A 189 -12.06 -0.08 -18.54
N ASP A 190 -11.45 1.13 -18.55
CA ASP A 190 -10.69 1.62 -19.69
C ASP A 190 -9.21 1.25 -19.65
N TRP A 191 -8.66 1.06 -18.44
CA TRP A 191 -7.23 0.93 -18.24
C TRP A 191 -6.81 -0.42 -17.64
N TYR A 192 -5.85 -1.05 -18.32
CA TYR A 192 -5.10 -2.21 -17.84
C TYR A 192 -3.87 -1.72 -17.06
N VAL A 193 -3.65 -2.24 -15.88
CA VAL A 193 -2.50 -1.91 -15.03
C VAL A 193 -1.62 -3.13 -14.82
N LEU A 194 -0.35 -2.99 -15.15
CA LEU A 194 0.67 -4.00 -14.95
C LEU A 194 1.71 -3.47 -13.96
N LEU A 195 1.96 -4.22 -12.91
CA LEU A 195 3.02 -3.93 -11.96
C LEU A 195 4.23 -4.80 -12.27
N VAL A 196 5.38 -4.18 -12.43
CA VAL A 196 6.66 -4.84 -12.69
C VAL A 196 7.49 -4.75 -11.43
N CYS A 197 7.45 -5.79 -10.62
CA CYS A 197 8.11 -5.90 -9.32
C CYS A 197 9.53 -6.39 -9.53
N ARG A 198 10.54 -5.64 -9.02
CA ARG A 198 11.96 -5.86 -9.28
C ARG A 198 12.77 -6.17 -8.01
N GLY A 199 12.08 -6.61 -6.95
CA GLY A 199 12.70 -6.86 -5.65
C GLY A 199 12.86 -5.60 -4.80
N ASP A 200 13.58 -5.72 -3.70
CA ASP A 200 13.77 -4.63 -2.75
C ASP A 200 14.70 -3.54 -3.33
N ARG A 201 14.48 -2.31 -2.87
CA ARG A 201 15.38 -1.20 -3.21
C ARG A 201 16.73 -1.34 -2.49
N GLU A 202 17.79 -0.97 -3.14
CA GLU A 202 19.16 -0.95 -2.57
C GLU A 202 19.38 0.28 -1.66
N HIS A 203 18.74 1.41 -1.99
CA HIS A 203 18.94 2.68 -1.33
C HIS A 203 17.62 3.37 -0.99
N ARG A 204 17.50 3.93 0.22
CA ARG A 204 16.41 4.84 0.62
C ARG A 204 16.82 6.27 0.28
N PRO A 205 16.07 7.02 -0.55
CA PRO A 205 16.38 8.41 -0.81
C PRO A 205 16.19 9.26 0.44
N THR A 206 16.96 10.33 0.54
CA THR A 206 16.82 11.41 1.54
C THR A 206 16.08 12.59 0.93
N LEU A 207 15.67 13.58 1.72
CA LEU A 207 15.03 14.79 1.20
C LEU A 207 15.96 15.60 0.28
N GLU A 208 17.28 15.53 0.46
CA GLU A 208 18.27 16.21 -0.39
C GLU A 208 18.27 15.67 -1.81
N ASP A 209 18.04 14.38 -2.00
CA ASP A 209 18.03 13.75 -3.32
C ASP A 209 16.90 14.26 -4.24
N PHE A 210 15.89 14.92 -3.67
CA PHE A 210 14.75 15.47 -4.43
C PHE A 210 14.98 16.88 -4.96
N VAL A 211 15.92 17.64 -4.39
CA VAL A 211 16.08 19.09 -4.64
C VAL A 211 16.32 19.40 -6.11
N ASP A 212 17.20 18.67 -6.76
CA ASP A 212 17.58 18.90 -8.17
C ASP A 212 16.49 18.43 -9.17
N HIS A 213 15.47 17.74 -8.69
CA HIS A 213 14.42 17.15 -9.54
C HIS A 213 13.05 17.85 -9.42
N ARG A 214 12.99 18.96 -8.68
CA ARG A 214 11.76 19.72 -8.38
C ARG A 214 10.91 20.01 -9.61
N GLY A 215 11.51 20.46 -10.71
CA GLY A 215 10.78 20.83 -11.94
C GLY A 215 9.99 19.66 -12.55
N ALA A 216 10.45 18.42 -12.43
CA ALA A 216 9.71 17.26 -12.91
C ALA A 216 8.50 16.94 -12.02
N PHE A 217 8.59 17.15 -10.71
CA PHE A 217 7.45 17.02 -9.78
C PHE A 217 6.42 18.15 -10.00
N GLU A 218 6.86 19.36 -10.35
CA GLU A 218 5.97 20.46 -10.74
C GLU A 218 5.16 20.13 -11.99
N GLN A 219 5.76 19.44 -12.99
CA GLN A 219 5.02 18.92 -14.14
C GLN A 219 3.97 17.87 -13.76
N ALA A 220 4.27 17.01 -12.79
CA ALA A 220 3.29 16.04 -12.29
C ALA A 220 2.14 16.74 -11.57
N LEU A 221 2.41 17.76 -10.73
CA LEU A 221 1.39 18.56 -10.08
C LEU A 221 0.48 19.28 -11.09
N SER A 222 1.08 19.96 -12.10
CA SER A 222 0.31 20.62 -13.16
C SER A 222 -0.60 19.64 -13.90
N ALA A 223 -0.09 18.44 -14.19
CA ALA A 223 -0.92 17.41 -14.85
C ALA A 223 -2.09 16.94 -13.97
N LEU A 224 -1.91 16.83 -12.64
CA LEU A 224 -3.01 16.50 -11.72
C LEU A 224 -4.07 17.60 -11.66
N GLN A 225 -3.63 18.87 -11.61
CA GLN A 225 -4.54 20.03 -11.64
C GLN A 225 -5.36 20.12 -12.94
N GLU A 226 -4.83 19.55 -14.01
CA GLU A 226 -5.51 19.47 -15.32
C GLU A 226 -6.32 18.17 -15.51
N GLY A 227 -6.42 17.30 -14.48
CA GLY A 227 -7.11 16.01 -14.56
C GLY A 227 -6.43 15.00 -15.48
N ARG A 228 -5.09 15.06 -15.62
CA ARG A 228 -4.29 14.17 -16.47
C ARG A 228 -3.43 13.23 -15.64
N GLU A 229 -4.07 12.34 -14.91
CA GLU A 229 -3.43 11.45 -13.91
C GLU A 229 -2.34 10.56 -14.53
N LEU A 230 -2.56 10.01 -15.72
CA LEU A 230 -1.57 9.15 -16.39
C LEU A 230 -0.33 9.93 -16.82
N VAL A 231 -0.49 11.22 -17.14
CA VAL A 231 0.64 12.13 -17.42
C VAL A 231 1.40 12.41 -16.11
N ALA A 232 0.67 12.67 -15.02
CA ALA A 232 1.25 12.86 -13.69
C ALA A 232 2.06 11.63 -13.24
N LEU A 233 1.51 10.43 -13.37
CA LEU A 233 2.21 9.16 -13.08
C LEU A 233 3.54 9.07 -13.85
N THR A 234 3.55 9.42 -15.12
CA THR A 234 4.74 9.35 -15.95
C THR A 234 5.79 10.39 -15.52
N TRP A 235 5.40 11.65 -15.25
CA TRP A 235 6.32 12.69 -14.79
C TRP A 235 6.90 12.38 -13.40
N ASN A 236 6.03 12.00 -12.45
CA ASN A 236 6.44 11.57 -11.13
C ASN A 236 7.40 10.38 -11.20
N GLY A 237 7.07 9.36 -12.00
CA GLY A 237 7.91 8.19 -12.17
C GLY A 237 9.29 8.53 -12.75
N ARG A 238 9.37 9.43 -13.72
CA ARG A 238 10.65 9.91 -14.28
C ARG A 238 11.48 10.68 -13.27
N ALA A 239 10.83 11.55 -12.48
CA ALA A 239 11.49 12.27 -11.39
C ALA A 239 12.07 11.30 -10.38
N MET A 240 11.27 10.35 -9.91
CA MET A 240 11.70 9.33 -8.95
C MET A 240 12.82 8.43 -9.47
N LEU A 241 12.80 8.03 -10.74
CA LEU A 241 13.92 7.28 -11.35
C LEU A 241 15.24 8.09 -11.37
N SER A 242 15.16 9.42 -11.44
CA SER A 242 16.33 10.28 -11.33
C SER A 242 16.79 10.41 -9.89
N VAL A 243 15.87 10.62 -8.93
CA VAL A 243 16.16 10.64 -7.48
C VAL A 243 16.83 9.34 -7.04
N LEU A 244 16.36 8.19 -7.52
CA LEU A 244 16.89 6.87 -7.17
C LEU A 244 18.13 6.47 -7.94
N GLY A 245 18.53 7.22 -8.99
CA GLY A 245 19.61 6.81 -9.90
C GLY A 245 19.30 5.52 -10.66
N ASP A 246 18.03 5.14 -10.81
CA ASP A 246 17.59 3.86 -11.35
C ASP A 246 17.61 3.84 -12.89
N GLY A 247 18.79 3.53 -13.44
CA GLY A 247 19.00 3.44 -14.89
C GLY A 247 18.22 2.29 -15.54
N LEU A 248 18.09 1.14 -14.87
CA LEU A 248 17.32 -0.01 -15.37
C LEU A 248 15.83 0.33 -15.40
N GLY A 249 15.27 0.89 -14.34
CA GLY A 249 13.88 1.35 -14.31
C GLY A 249 13.58 2.36 -15.40
N ARG A 250 14.52 3.28 -15.69
CA ARG A 250 14.38 4.24 -16.80
C ARG A 250 14.33 3.55 -18.16
N LYS A 251 15.17 2.55 -18.40
CA LYS A 251 15.13 1.75 -19.62
C LYS A 251 13.77 1.04 -19.74
N LEU A 252 13.37 0.30 -18.71
CA LEU A 252 12.13 -0.50 -18.73
C LEU A 252 10.86 0.37 -18.90
N THR A 253 10.80 1.56 -18.29
CA THR A 253 9.66 2.49 -18.49
C THR A 253 9.64 3.06 -19.92
N ASN A 254 10.78 3.37 -20.51
CA ASN A 254 10.85 3.78 -21.92
C ASN A 254 10.43 2.64 -22.86
N ASP A 255 10.90 1.42 -22.60
CA ASP A 255 10.52 0.24 -23.37
C ASP A 255 8.99 -0.04 -23.26
N ALA A 256 8.39 0.17 -22.09
CA ALA A 256 6.93 0.08 -21.94
C ALA A 256 6.18 1.05 -22.86
N LEU A 257 6.63 2.33 -22.88
CA LEU A 257 6.00 3.36 -23.75
C LEU A 257 6.17 3.03 -25.24
N ILE A 258 7.36 2.54 -25.65
CA ILE A 258 7.63 2.11 -27.04
C ILE A 258 6.74 0.90 -27.39
N ASN A 259 6.46 0.00 -26.45
CA ASN A 259 5.58 -1.14 -26.62
C ASN A 259 4.08 -0.82 -26.53
N GLY A 260 3.71 0.46 -26.40
CA GLY A 260 2.35 0.94 -26.49
C GLY A 260 1.66 1.22 -25.15
N ALA A 261 2.40 1.25 -24.02
CA ALA A 261 1.85 1.78 -22.78
C ALA A 261 1.49 3.25 -22.91
N ARG A 262 0.40 3.66 -22.28
CA ARG A 262 -0.03 5.07 -22.22
C ARG A 262 0.72 5.85 -21.15
N ALA A 263 1.08 5.17 -20.08
CA ALA A 263 1.88 5.71 -18.98
C ALA A 263 2.79 4.62 -18.43
N ALA A 264 3.97 5.00 -17.95
CA ALA A 264 4.86 4.14 -17.22
C ALA A 264 5.73 4.97 -16.26
N GLY A 265 5.89 4.49 -15.02
CA GLY A 265 6.69 5.16 -14.02
C GLY A 265 6.95 4.28 -12.80
N VAL A 266 7.98 4.61 -12.03
CA VAL A 266 8.22 3.96 -10.74
C VAL A 266 7.26 4.52 -9.69
N SER A 267 6.77 3.66 -8.80
CA SER A 267 5.88 4.06 -7.71
C SER A 267 6.65 4.37 -6.43
N GLY A 268 6.36 5.52 -5.83
CA GLY A 268 6.97 5.95 -4.58
C GLY A 268 8.50 5.93 -4.64
N SER A 269 9.12 5.61 -3.53
CA SER A 269 10.57 5.41 -3.41
C SER A 269 10.98 3.92 -3.56
N GLY A 270 10.14 3.08 -4.15
CA GLY A 270 10.42 1.66 -4.36
C GLY A 270 10.97 1.34 -5.74
N THR A 271 10.95 0.07 -6.08
CA THR A 271 11.47 -0.45 -7.36
C THR A 271 10.37 -0.85 -8.34
N ALA A 272 9.11 -1.01 -7.85
CA ALA A 272 8.03 -1.43 -8.72
C ALA A 272 7.69 -0.35 -9.76
N LEU A 273 7.59 -0.77 -11.03
CA LEU A 273 7.08 0.05 -12.10
C LEU A 273 5.58 -0.18 -12.27
N VAL A 274 4.86 0.90 -12.50
CA VAL A 274 3.44 0.88 -12.86
C VAL A 274 3.35 1.18 -14.33
N VAL A 275 2.81 0.25 -15.11
CA VAL A 275 2.65 0.34 -16.56
C VAL A 275 1.17 0.30 -16.87
N VAL A 276 0.68 1.32 -17.59
CA VAL A 276 -0.75 1.48 -17.89
C VAL A 276 -0.97 1.46 -19.39
N ALA A 277 -1.90 0.62 -19.85
CA ALA A 277 -2.25 0.51 -21.26
C ALA A 277 -3.77 0.55 -21.47
N PRO A 278 -4.27 0.98 -22.65
CA PRO A 278 -5.70 0.92 -22.95
C PRO A 278 -6.20 -0.53 -22.94
N LYS A 279 -7.18 -0.83 -22.09
CA LYS A 279 -7.73 -2.18 -21.93
C LYS A 279 -8.39 -2.71 -23.22
N VAL A 280 -8.93 -1.78 -24.02
CA VAL A 280 -9.50 -2.08 -25.35
C VAL A 280 -8.46 -2.65 -26.32
N SER A 281 -7.17 -2.36 -26.14
CA SER A 281 -6.08 -2.88 -26.97
C SER A 281 -5.48 -4.14 -26.36
N LYS A 282 -6.23 -5.25 -26.34
CA LYS A 282 -5.75 -6.53 -25.83
C LYS A 282 -4.37 -6.94 -26.39
N PRO A 283 -4.05 -6.81 -27.70
CA PRO A 283 -2.73 -7.13 -28.21
C PRO A 283 -1.59 -6.31 -27.58
N THR A 284 -1.87 -5.06 -27.20
CA THR A 284 -0.88 -4.21 -26.48
C THR A 284 -0.69 -4.71 -25.05
N CYS A 285 -1.76 -5.03 -24.34
CA CYS A 285 -1.70 -5.57 -22.98
C CYS A 285 -0.91 -6.90 -22.95
N ASP A 286 -1.22 -7.82 -23.85
CA ASP A 286 -0.56 -9.13 -23.95
C ASP A 286 0.94 -8.96 -24.30
N ARG A 287 1.29 -8.05 -25.23
CA ARG A 287 2.68 -7.75 -25.59
C ARG A 287 3.48 -7.18 -24.42
N LEU A 288 2.90 -6.20 -23.67
CA LEU A 288 3.55 -5.61 -22.51
C LEU A 288 3.78 -6.66 -21.41
N LYS A 289 2.78 -7.47 -21.11
CA LYS A 289 2.90 -8.56 -20.15
C LYS A 289 4.00 -9.52 -20.55
N GLN A 290 3.97 -10.03 -21.78
CA GLN A 290 4.99 -10.96 -22.29
C GLN A 290 6.38 -10.33 -22.33
N TYR A 291 6.50 -9.02 -22.67
CA TYR A 291 7.77 -8.31 -22.65
C TYR A 291 8.40 -8.35 -21.26
N PHE A 292 7.64 -8.05 -20.20
CA PHE A 292 8.16 -8.01 -18.83
C PHE A 292 8.35 -9.40 -18.22
N GLU A 293 7.50 -10.38 -18.54
CA GLU A 293 7.67 -11.77 -18.10
C GLU A 293 8.92 -12.43 -18.70
N ASN A 294 9.40 -11.96 -19.86
CA ASN A 294 10.62 -12.44 -20.52
C ASN A 294 11.87 -11.66 -20.14
N GLN A 295 11.82 -10.70 -19.20
CA GLN A 295 13.01 -10.04 -18.67
C GLN A 295 13.80 -10.98 -17.76
N GLU A 296 14.99 -10.50 -17.34
CA GLU A 296 15.93 -11.23 -16.49
C GLU A 296 15.30 -11.75 -15.19
N ASP A 297 15.92 -12.76 -14.59
CA ASP A 297 15.54 -13.35 -13.31
C ASP A 297 15.36 -12.29 -12.19
N GLY A 298 14.29 -12.41 -11.41
CA GLY A 298 13.98 -11.50 -10.30
C GLY A 298 12.86 -10.50 -10.59
N ILE A 299 12.31 -10.46 -11.82
CA ILE A 299 11.12 -9.67 -12.13
C ILE A 299 9.86 -10.53 -11.92
N THR A 300 8.93 -9.99 -11.14
CA THR A 300 7.57 -10.55 -11.01
C THR A 300 6.56 -9.58 -11.59
N VAL A 301 5.66 -10.08 -12.41
CA VAL A 301 4.62 -9.31 -13.08
C VAL A 301 3.28 -9.57 -12.42
N ILE A 302 2.58 -8.50 -12.01
CA ILE A 302 1.25 -8.59 -11.38
C ILE A 302 0.27 -7.74 -12.20
N GLU A 303 -0.84 -8.35 -12.58
CA GLU A 303 -1.97 -7.66 -13.19
C GLU A 303 -2.89 -7.12 -12.09
N THR A 304 -3.31 -5.88 -12.21
CA THR A 304 -4.24 -5.22 -11.30
C THR A 304 -5.09 -4.18 -12.05
N SER A 305 -5.87 -3.41 -11.32
CA SER A 305 -6.66 -2.30 -11.85
C SER A 305 -6.62 -1.11 -10.90
N PHE A 306 -7.01 0.07 -11.39
CA PHE A 306 -7.34 1.18 -10.51
C PHE A 306 -8.59 0.84 -9.68
N LEU A 307 -8.62 1.27 -8.43
CA LEU A 307 -9.75 1.07 -7.55
C LEU A 307 -10.60 2.35 -7.54
N ASN A 308 -11.71 2.34 -8.26
CA ASN A 308 -12.61 3.49 -8.37
C ASN A 308 -13.77 3.43 -7.38
N GLN A 309 -14.13 2.23 -6.90
CA GLN A 309 -15.20 1.99 -5.93
C GLN A 309 -14.80 0.81 -5.05
N ILE A 310 -15.20 0.81 -3.80
CA ILE A 310 -15.10 -0.35 -2.93
C ILE A 310 -16.33 -1.20 -3.19
N THR A 311 -16.14 -2.40 -3.72
CA THR A 311 -17.20 -3.40 -3.78
C THR A 311 -17.32 -4.01 -2.40
N GLU A 312 -18.44 -3.82 -1.72
CA GLU A 312 -18.77 -4.53 -0.47
C GLU A 312 -19.00 -6.01 -0.83
N GLU A 313 -18.08 -6.89 -0.45
CA GLU A 313 -18.23 -8.35 -0.44
C GLU A 313 -18.49 -8.86 0.98
#